data_aa8d6e2c1f44ac6c1776d57f876f02fb
#
_entry.id   aa8d6e2c1f44ac6c1776d57f876f02fb
#
_cell.length_a   1.000
_cell.length_b   1.000
_cell.length_c   1.000
_cell.angle_alpha   90.00
_cell.angle_beta   90.00
_cell.angle_gamma   90.00
#
_symmetry.space_group_name_H-M   'P 1'
#
loop_
_entity.id
_entity.type
_entity.pdbx_description
1 polymer ?
#
loop_
_entity_poly.entity_id
_entity_poly.type
_entity_poly.pdbx_seq_one_letter_code
_entity_poly.pdbx_strand_id
1 'polypeptide(L)'
;VCWVGSIIFFSFFVAPVVFKTLEREKAGELVGIIFPRYYMIGYVCGVLVLVALLLTGPETAGLKWCAWGIMMLGTVCAGLAVNPKARILKEKLKDAPETEKPDLEARFKTLHSLSVKLNATVLFAGLWLLWLTAVIFKV
;
A
#
# COMPACT_ATOMS: atom_id res chain seq x y z
N VAL A 1 0.31 -9.37 11.64
CA VAL A 1 -1.03 -9.80 11.21
C VAL A 1 -1.87 -8.61 10.73
N CYS A 2 -2.12 -7.57 11.57
CA CYS A 2 -2.99 -6.44 11.23
C CYS A 2 -2.59 -5.71 9.92
N TRP A 3 -1.31 -5.46 9.71
CA TRP A 3 -0.82 -4.80 8.51
C TRP A 3 -1.11 -5.61 7.23
N VAL A 4 -0.75 -6.89 7.23
CA VAL A 4 -1.04 -7.80 6.11
C VAL A 4 -2.53 -7.95 5.90
N GLY A 5 -3.30 -8.11 6.98
CA GLY A 5 -4.76 -8.22 6.94
C GLY A 5 -5.42 -6.98 6.33
N SER A 6 -4.95 -5.77 6.66
CA SER A 6 -5.48 -4.53 6.07
C SER A 6 -5.22 -4.45 4.56
N ILE A 7 -4.06 -4.91 4.08
CA ILE A 7 -3.74 -4.96 2.63
C ILE A 7 -4.66 -5.95 1.92
N ILE A 8 -4.82 -7.15 2.47
CA ILE A 8 -5.69 -8.19 1.90
C ILE A 8 -7.14 -7.71 1.87
N PHE A 9 -7.64 -7.20 2.98
CA PHE A 9 -9.02 -6.72 3.08
C PHE A 9 -9.31 -5.59 2.09
N PHE A 10 -8.43 -4.59 2.04
CA PHE A 10 -8.61 -3.48 1.11
C PHE A 10 -8.52 -3.94 -0.36
N SER A 11 -7.52 -4.75 -0.71
CA SER A 11 -7.25 -5.12 -2.11
C SER A 11 -8.25 -6.11 -2.68
N PHE A 12 -8.73 -7.06 -1.87
CA PHE A 12 -9.59 -8.16 -2.34
C PHE A 12 -11.08 -7.97 -2.00
N PHE A 13 -11.40 -7.13 -1.03
CA PHE A 13 -12.78 -6.84 -0.63
C PHE A 13 -13.18 -5.41 -0.96
N VAL A 14 -12.54 -4.42 -0.35
CA VAL A 14 -13.01 -3.03 -0.45
C VAL A 14 -12.92 -2.51 -1.89
N ALA A 15 -11.75 -2.60 -2.51
CA ALA A 15 -11.55 -2.06 -3.85
C ALA A 15 -12.47 -2.74 -4.91
N PRO A 16 -12.56 -4.08 -5.00
CA PRO A 16 -13.48 -4.71 -5.95
C PRO A 16 -14.95 -4.35 -5.73
N VAL A 17 -15.41 -4.27 -4.47
CA VAL A 17 -16.80 -3.87 -4.18
C VAL A 17 -17.07 -2.45 -4.62
N VAL A 18 -16.19 -1.51 -4.28
CA VAL A 18 -16.32 -0.10 -4.65
C VAL A 18 -16.38 0.07 -6.16
N PHE A 19 -15.47 -0.57 -6.92
CA PHE A 19 -15.44 -0.46 -8.39
C PHE A 19 -16.54 -1.23 -9.12
N LYS A 20 -17.19 -2.19 -8.46
CA LYS A 20 -18.38 -2.86 -9.01
C LYS A 20 -19.67 -2.12 -8.74
N THR A 21 -19.75 -1.40 -7.62
CA THR A 21 -21.00 -0.78 -7.15
C THR A 21 -21.14 0.67 -7.61
N LEU A 22 -20.03 1.38 -7.74
CA LEU A 22 -20.01 2.79 -8.09
C LEU A 22 -19.49 3.01 -9.51
N GLU A 23 -19.97 4.09 -10.14
CA GLU A 23 -19.38 4.61 -11.38
C GLU A 23 -17.88 4.88 -11.17
N ARG A 24 -17.08 4.67 -12.21
CA ARG A 24 -15.60 4.72 -12.15
C ARG A 24 -15.06 6.01 -11.53
N GLU A 25 -15.71 7.14 -11.79
CA GLU A 25 -15.29 8.43 -11.24
C GLU A 25 -15.53 8.50 -9.73
N LYS A 26 -16.74 8.17 -9.28
CA LYS A 26 -17.13 8.14 -7.86
C LYS A 26 -16.32 7.08 -7.07
N ALA A 27 -16.13 5.90 -7.67
CA ALA A 27 -15.29 4.86 -7.09
C ALA A 27 -13.86 5.36 -6.83
N GLY A 28 -13.27 6.02 -7.82
CA GLY A 28 -11.94 6.60 -7.69
C GLY A 28 -11.87 7.75 -6.68
N GLU A 29 -12.93 8.54 -6.51
CA GLU A 29 -12.99 9.58 -5.46
C GLU A 29 -13.02 8.96 -4.07
N LEU A 30 -13.90 7.99 -3.85
CA LEU A 30 -14.02 7.28 -2.57
C LEU A 30 -12.70 6.61 -2.18
N VAL A 31 -12.09 5.88 -3.11
CA VAL A 31 -10.78 5.24 -2.87
C VAL A 31 -9.70 6.27 -2.56
N GLY A 32 -9.72 7.43 -3.24
CA GLY A 32 -8.80 8.54 -2.97
C GLY A 32 -8.92 9.11 -1.54
N ILE A 33 -10.12 9.08 -0.95
CA ILE A 33 -10.38 9.49 0.45
C ILE A 33 -9.92 8.40 1.44
N ILE A 34 -10.04 7.13 1.06
CA ILE A 34 -9.68 5.99 1.91
C ILE A 34 -8.15 5.83 2.00
N PHE A 35 -7.42 6.01 0.91
CA PHE A 35 -5.98 5.75 0.84
C PHE A 35 -5.13 6.42 1.93
N PRO A 36 -5.29 7.70 2.28
CA PRO A 36 -4.50 8.30 3.36
C PRO A 36 -4.68 7.58 4.69
N ARG A 37 -5.90 7.16 5.02
CA ARG A 37 -6.20 6.39 6.25
C ARG A 37 -5.63 4.97 6.18
N TYR A 38 -5.71 4.34 5.01
CA TYR A 38 -5.13 3.04 4.76
C TYR A 38 -3.60 3.05 4.97
N TYR A 39 -2.88 4.03 4.43
CA TYR A 39 -1.44 4.17 4.67
C TYR A 39 -1.10 4.50 6.12
N MET A 40 -1.95 5.24 6.82
CA MET A 40 -1.78 5.51 8.25
C MET A 40 -1.75 4.21 9.07
N ILE A 41 -2.62 3.24 8.75
CA ILE A 41 -2.58 1.91 9.39
C ILE A 41 -1.22 1.24 9.13
N GLY A 42 -0.72 1.31 7.89
CA GLY A 42 0.61 0.79 7.54
C GLY A 42 1.74 1.43 8.35
N TYR A 43 1.72 2.74 8.53
CA TYR A 43 2.74 3.46 9.33
C TYR A 43 2.69 3.05 10.81
N VAL A 44 1.50 3.03 11.40
CA VAL A 44 1.33 2.60 12.80
C VAL A 44 1.79 1.15 12.99
N CYS A 45 1.35 0.23 12.13
CA CYS A 45 1.79 -1.16 12.18
C CYS A 45 3.31 -1.28 11.98
N GLY A 46 3.89 -0.48 11.09
CA GLY A 46 5.33 -0.47 10.83
C GLY A 46 6.14 -0.06 12.06
N VAL A 47 5.69 0.96 12.80
CA VAL A 47 6.30 1.37 14.08
C VAL A 47 6.16 0.27 15.13
N LEU A 48 4.99 -0.36 15.25
CA LEU A 48 4.79 -1.45 16.20
C LEU A 48 5.68 -2.67 15.90
N VAL A 49 5.84 -3.02 14.63
CA VAL A 49 6.76 -4.09 14.21
C VAL A 49 8.22 -3.70 14.50
N LEU A 50 8.60 -2.44 14.27
CA LEU A 50 9.93 -1.93 14.62
C LEU A 50 10.23 -2.13 16.12
N VAL A 51 9.31 -1.69 16.98
CA VAL A 51 9.44 -1.86 18.42
C VAL A 51 9.59 -3.34 18.79
N ALA A 52 8.74 -4.20 18.21
CA ALA A 52 8.83 -5.65 18.43
C ALA A 52 10.17 -6.24 18.00
N LEU A 53 10.73 -5.80 16.86
CA LEU A 53 12.04 -6.25 16.38
C LEU A 53 13.19 -5.78 17.26
N LEU A 54 13.08 -4.58 17.85
CA LEU A 54 14.09 -4.06 18.78
C LEU A 54 14.08 -4.81 20.13
N LEU A 55 12.94 -5.34 20.54
CA LEU A 55 12.76 -6.11 21.77
C LEU A 55 13.12 -7.60 21.60
N THR A 56 13.13 -8.12 20.39
CA THR A 56 13.57 -9.49 20.07
C THR A 56 15.08 -9.50 19.81
N GLY A 57 15.79 -10.39 20.48
CA GLY A 57 17.26 -10.50 20.40
C GLY A 57 17.80 -10.78 18.98
N PRO A 58 19.13 -10.73 18.80
CA PRO A 58 19.81 -10.67 17.50
C PRO A 58 19.77 -11.97 16.67
N GLU A 59 19.42 -13.11 17.24
CA GLU A 59 19.62 -14.44 16.62
C GLU A 59 18.82 -14.71 15.33
N THR A 60 17.80 -13.88 15.02
CA THR A 60 17.01 -14.00 13.79
C THR A 60 16.81 -12.67 13.08
N ALA A 61 17.61 -11.68 13.44
CA ALA A 61 17.37 -10.27 13.12
C ALA A 61 17.46 -9.95 11.60
N GLY A 62 18.47 -10.45 10.88
CA GLY A 62 18.77 -9.97 9.52
C GLY A 62 17.61 -10.07 8.53
N LEU A 63 17.00 -11.24 8.38
CA LEU A 63 15.90 -11.47 7.43
C LEU A 63 14.62 -10.74 7.82
N LYS A 64 14.32 -10.67 9.12
CA LYS A 64 13.15 -9.92 9.63
C LYS A 64 13.31 -8.42 9.43
N TRP A 65 14.51 -7.89 9.64
CA TRP A 65 14.83 -6.49 9.37
C TRP A 65 14.72 -6.17 7.87
N CYS A 66 15.19 -7.06 6.99
CA CYS A 66 15.00 -6.91 5.54
C CYS A 66 13.52 -6.89 5.16
N ALA A 67 12.74 -7.84 5.65
CA ALA A 67 11.30 -7.89 5.36
C ALA A 67 10.58 -6.62 5.85
N TRP A 68 10.84 -6.19 7.08
CA TRP A 68 10.30 -4.94 7.63
C TRP A 68 10.73 -3.73 6.80
N GLY A 69 12.00 -3.64 6.43
CA GLY A 69 12.54 -2.54 5.61
C GLY A 69 11.84 -2.44 4.25
N ILE A 70 11.64 -3.56 3.57
CA ILE A 70 10.89 -3.63 2.30
C ILE A 70 9.46 -3.16 2.50
N MET A 71 8.78 -3.61 3.56
CA MET A 71 7.42 -3.21 3.89
C MET A 71 7.30 -1.71 4.15
N MET A 72 8.19 -1.15 4.98
CA MET A 72 8.20 0.28 5.29
C MET A 72 8.51 1.12 4.05
N LEU A 73 9.57 0.78 3.32
CA LEU A 73 9.95 1.50 2.11
C LEU A 73 8.81 1.50 1.08
N GLY A 74 8.21 0.34 0.81
CA GLY A 74 7.08 0.22 -0.11
C GLY A 74 5.87 1.06 0.32
N THR A 75 5.53 1.03 1.61
CA THR A 75 4.40 1.80 2.16
C THR A 75 4.66 3.30 2.14
N VAL A 76 5.86 3.75 2.51
CA VAL A 76 6.26 5.16 2.47
C VAL A 76 6.29 5.68 1.03
N CYS A 77 6.90 4.94 0.10
CA CYS A 77 6.91 5.32 -1.31
C CYS A 77 5.49 5.41 -1.90
N ALA A 78 4.63 4.41 -1.62
CA ALA A 78 3.26 4.41 -2.10
C ALA A 78 2.43 5.56 -1.48
N GLY A 79 2.52 5.76 -0.16
CA GLY A 79 1.72 6.72 0.57
C GLY A 79 2.16 8.18 0.41
N LEU A 80 3.47 8.46 0.43
CA LEU A 80 3.99 9.83 0.40
C LEU A 80 4.44 10.31 -0.97
N ALA A 81 4.81 9.41 -1.89
CA ALA A 81 5.27 9.82 -3.21
C ALA A 81 4.24 9.53 -4.31
N VAL A 82 3.71 8.30 -4.37
CA VAL A 82 2.83 7.89 -5.48
C VAL A 82 1.42 8.41 -5.29
N ASN A 83 0.83 8.22 -4.11
CA ASN A 83 -0.56 8.61 -3.84
C ASN A 83 -0.83 10.12 -4.00
N PRO A 84 -0.01 11.06 -3.47
CA PRO A 84 -0.22 12.48 -3.68
C PRO A 84 -0.14 12.88 -5.16
N LYS A 85 0.82 12.33 -5.90
CA LYS A 85 0.96 12.59 -7.35
C LYS A 85 -0.25 12.09 -8.13
N ALA A 86 -0.76 10.91 -7.79
CA ALA A 86 -1.95 10.35 -8.42
C ALA A 86 -3.20 11.21 -8.15
N ARG A 87 -3.34 11.76 -6.93
CA ARG A 87 -4.43 12.69 -6.58
C ARG A 87 -4.35 13.99 -7.40
N ILE A 88 -3.21 14.63 -7.42
CA ILE A 88 -3.00 15.87 -8.20
C ILE A 88 -3.30 15.63 -9.67
N LEU A 89 -2.86 14.50 -10.21
CA LEU A 89 -3.10 14.16 -11.61
C LEU A 89 -4.57 13.91 -11.91
N LYS A 90 -5.30 13.31 -10.96
CA LYS A 90 -6.74 13.09 -11.06
C LYS A 90 -7.53 14.41 -11.00
N GLU A 91 -7.11 15.36 -10.17
CA GLU A 91 -7.71 16.69 -10.12
C GLU A 91 -7.49 17.45 -11.44
N LYS A 92 -6.27 17.40 -11.98
CA LYS A 92 -5.97 17.99 -13.31
C LYS A 92 -6.81 17.38 -14.43
N LEU A 93 -7.08 16.08 -14.37
CA LEU A 93 -7.92 15.39 -15.36
C LEU A 93 -9.35 15.92 -15.44
N LYS A 94 -9.90 16.44 -14.33
CA LYS A 94 -11.28 16.99 -14.30
C LYS A 94 -11.41 18.26 -15.13
N ASP A 95 -10.39 19.11 -15.12
CA ASP A 95 -10.41 20.42 -15.76
C ASP A 95 -9.62 20.47 -17.08
N ALA A 96 -9.02 19.34 -17.49
CA ALA A 96 -8.17 19.28 -18.67
C ALA A 96 -8.97 19.35 -19.98
N PRO A 97 -8.48 20.07 -21.01
CA PRO A 97 -9.03 20.00 -22.33
C PRO A 97 -8.91 18.60 -22.93
N GLU A 98 -9.82 18.24 -23.84
CA GLU A 98 -9.89 16.88 -24.45
C GLU A 98 -8.56 16.46 -25.12
N THR A 99 -7.78 17.42 -25.60
CA THR A 99 -6.47 17.15 -26.25
C THR A 99 -5.41 16.67 -25.27
N GLU A 100 -5.48 17.02 -23.98
CA GLU A 100 -4.49 16.65 -22.95
C GLU A 100 -4.90 15.44 -22.11
N LYS A 101 -6.21 15.11 -22.10
CA LYS A 101 -6.75 13.99 -21.31
C LYS A 101 -6.04 12.66 -21.56
N PRO A 102 -5.74 12.22 -22.80
CA PRO A 102 -5.10 10.94 -23.03
C PRO A 102 -3.72 10.81 -22.38
N ASP A 103 -2.91 11.86 -22.40
CA ASP A 103 -1.58 11.86 -21.78
C ASP A 103 -1.69 11.81 -20.24
N LEU A 104 -2.59 12.60 -19.66
CA LEU A 104 -2.85 12.61 -18.23
C LEU A 104 -3.38 11.26 -17.72
N GLU A 105 -4.28 10.63 -18.48
CA GLU A 105 -4.80 9.29 -18.17
C GLU A 105 -3.69 8.22 -18.23
N ALA A 106 -2.81 8.27 -19.21
CA ALA A 106 -1.68 7.35 -19.33
C ALA A 106 -0.73 7.49 -18.11
N ARG A 107 -0.43 8.72 -17.70
CA ARG A 107 0.39 8.99 -16.50
C ARG A 107 -0.31 8.53 -15.22
N PHE A 108 -1.60 8.77 -15.09
CA PHE A 108 -2.37 8.28 -13.94
C PHE A 108 -2.37 6.75 -13.87
N LYS A 109 -2.58 6.07 -14.99
CA LYS A 109 -2.52 4.60 -15.09
C LYS A 109 -1.16 4.05 -14.69
N THR A 110 -0.06 4.73 -15.06
CA THR A 110 1.30 4.36 -14.67
C THR A 110 1.50 4.48 -13.15
N LEU A 111 1.08 5.59 -12.54
CA LEU A 111 1.16 5.78 -11.09
C LEU A 111 0.29 4.79 -10.33
N HIS A 112 -0.92 4.52 -10.83
CA HIS A 112 -1.80 3.50 -10.24
C HIS A 112 -1.17 2.10 -10.30
N SER A 113 -0.62 1.71 -11.45
CA SER A 113 0.09 0.43 -11.60
C SER A 113 1.29 0.33 -10.64
N LEU A 114 2.05 1.41 -10.46
CA LEU A 114 3.16 1.46 -9.51
C LEU A 114 2.66 1.27 -8.07
N SER A 115 1.57 1.94 -7.70
CA SER A 115 0.94 1.77 -6.37
C SER A 115 0.53 0.32 -6.11
N VAL A 116 -0.10 -0.33 -7.10
CA VAL A 116 -0.49 -1.75 -7.00
C VAL A 116 0.73 -2.65 -6.83
N LYS A 117 1.80 -2.44 -7.60
CA LYS A 117 3.04 -3.20 -7.48
C LYS A 117 3.70 -3.03 -6.10
N LEU A 118 3.75 -1.80 -5.60
CA LEU A 118 4.29 -1.51 -4.27
C LEU A 118 3.47 -2.21 -3.18
N ASN A 119 2.14 -2.14 -3.23
CA ASN A 119 1.27 -2.84 -2.28
C ASN A 119 1.43 -4.36 -2.35
N ALA A 120 1.57 -4.94 -3.55
CA ALA A 120 1.85 -6.36 -3.72
C ALA A 120 3.21 -6.74 -3.09
N THR A 121 4.25 -5.94 -3.32
CA THR A 121 5.57 -6.15 -2.69
C THR A 121 5.48 -6.11 -1.17
N VAL A 122 4.76 -5.14 -0.61
CA VAL A 122 4.52 -5.03 0.85
C VAL A 122 3.77 -6.25 1.37
N LEU A 123 2.76 -6.73 0.63
CA LEU A 123 1.99 -7.92 0.99
C LEU A 123 2.89 -9.17 1.06
N PHE A 124 3.67 -9.42 0.01
CA PHE A 124 4.56 -10.60 -0.03
C PHE A 124 5.66 -10.52 1.03
N ALA A 125 6.26 -9.35 1.25
CA ALA A 125 7.22 -9.15 2.34
C ALA A 125 6.59 -9.36 3.72
N GLY A 126 5.33 -8.94 3.89
CA GLY A 126 4.57 -9.15 5.11
C GLY A 126 4.24 -10.63 5.37
N LEU A 127 3.84 -11.37 4.35
CA LEU A 127 3.64 -12.83 4.44
C LEU A 127 4.96 -13.55 4.76
N TRP A 128 6.05 -13.13 4.15
CA TRP A 128 7.37 -13.65 4.47
C TRP A 128 7.78 -13.37 5.92
N LEU A 129 7.56 -12.14 6.42
CA LEU A 129 7.80 -11.78 7.81
C LEU A 129 6.96 -12.64 8.79
N LEU A 130 5.68 -12.89 8.46
CA LEU A 130 4.82 -13.77 9.25
C LEU A 130 5.34 -15.22 9.26
N TRP A 131 5.77 -15.71 8.11
CA TRP A 131 6.38 -17.05 8.02
C TRP A 131 7.65 -17.16 8.85
N LEU A 132 8.56 -16.19 8.74
CA LEU A 132 9.80 -16.14 9.55
C LEU A 132 9.49 -16.11 11.05
N THR A 133 8.44 -15.42 11.48
CA THR A 133 8.04 -15.41 12.89
C THR A 133 7.44 -16.74 13.33
N ALA A 134 6.60 -17.36 12.49
CA ALA A 134 5.94 -18.62 12.80
C ALA A 134 6.92 -19.80 12.90
N VAL A 135 7.94 -19.86 12.06
CA VAL A 135 8.97 -20.92 12.08
C VAL A 135 9.76 -20.93 13.39
N ILE A 136 10.03 -19.75 13.96
CA ILE A 136 10.81 -19.62 15.21
C ILE A 136 10.00 -20.07 16.43
N PHE A 137 8.67 -19.92 16.42
CA PHE A 137 7.80 -20.40 17.50
C PHE A 137 7.57 -21.94 17.48
N LYS A 138 8.08 -22.65 16.48
CA LYS A 138 8.00 -24.13 16.38
C LYS A 138 9.20 -24.85 16.97
N VAL A 139 10.20 -24.13 17.45
CA VAL A 139 11.36 -24.65 18.16
C VAL A 139 11.22 -24.30 19.64
#